data_ab5b63d4963e2f059f17e539f3d0b5c0
#
_entry.id   ab5b63d4963e2f059f17e539f3d0b5c0
#
_cell.length_a   1.000
_cell.length_b   1.000
_cell.length_c   1.000
_cell.angle_alpha   90.00
_cell.angle_beta   90.00
_cell.angle_gamma   90.00
#
_symmetry.space_group_name_H-M   'P 1'
#
loop_
_entity.id
_entity.type
_entity.pdbx_description
1 polymer ?
#
loop_
_entity_poly.entity_id
_entity_poly.type
_entity_poly.pdbx_seq_one_letter_code
_entity_poly.pdbx_strand_id
1 'polypeptide(L)'
;MTRAERAAALVEALPRVYPDAHCELDFENPLQLLVATILSAQCTDKRVNLVTKELFRVCRTARDYAEIAPAKLEKLVQSTGFFRAKARNIQACCAALVAHHGGDVPNSMEALTALAGVGRKTANVVLGNVFGLSEGVVVDTHVQRLSTRLGLTKNKTPEKIERDLMKLLPREFWTLFSHWLIWHGRRRGFASLPG
;
A
#
# COMPACT_ATOMS: atom_id res chain seq x y z
N MET A 1 -20.64 -23.73 -4.36
CA MET A 1 -20.22 -22.67 -3.43
C MET A 1 -20.33 -21.33 -4.12
N THR A 2 -21.13 -20.43 -3.58
CA THR A 2 -21.30 -19.05 -4.07
C THR A 2 -20.06 -18.21 -3.82
N ARG A 3 -19.99 -17.00 -4.39
CA ARG A 3 -18.87 -16.06 -4.10
C ARG A 3 -18.85 -15.65 -2.62
N ALA A 4 -20.02 -15.42 -2.04
CA ALA A 4 -20.15 -15.03 -0.64
C ALA A 4 -19.69 -16.15 0.30
N GLU A 5 -20.09 -17.40 0.06
CA GLU A 5 -19.63 -18.56 0.84
C GLU A 5 -18.12 -18.75 0.75
N ARG A 6 -17.51 -18.52 -0.44
CA ARG A 6 -16.04 -18.57 -0.60
C ARG A 6 -15.34 -17.47 0.16
N ALA A 7 -15.86 -16.23 0.10
CA ALA A 7 -15.29 -15.12 0.84
C ALA A 7 -15.35 -15.36 2.34
N ALA A 8 -16.48 -15.85 2.87
CA ALA A 8 -16.63 -16.18 4.28
C ALA A 8 -15.64 -17.29 4.72
N ALA A 9 -15.52 -18.36 3.94
CA ALA A 9 -14.57 -19.43 4.22
C ALA A 9 -13.10 -18.93 4.23
N LEU A 10 -12.75 -17.98 3.34
CA LEU A 10 -11.42 -17.39 3.30
C LEU A 10 -11.16 -16.49 4.51
N VAL A 11 -12.13 -15.68 4.94
CA VAL A 11 -12.02 -14.84 6.14
C VAL A 11 -11.81 -15.70 7.39
N GLU A 12 -12.38 -16.89 7.44
CA GLU A 12 -12.17 -17.83 8.54
C GLU A 12 -10.81 -18.57 8.46
N ALA A 13 -10.39 -18.98 7.28
CA ALA A 13 -9.20 -19.82 7.09
C ALA A 13 -7.89 -19.02 7.08
N LEU A 14 -7.86 -17.85 6.43
CA LEU A 14 -6.62 -17.08 6.22
C LEU A 14 -5.95 -16.61 7.51
N PRO A 15 -6.67 -16.16 8.56
CA PRO A 15 -6.06 -15.81 9.84
C PRO A 15 -5.33 -16.97 10.52
N ARG A 16 -5.83 -18.21 10.33
CA ARG A 16 -5.19 -19.41 10.88
C ARG A 16 -3.88 -19.73 10.18
N VAL A 17 -3.78 -19.42 8.88
CA VAL A 17 -2.59 -19.67 8.06
C VAL A 17 -1.58 -18.53 8.14
N TYR A 18 -2.08 -17.30 8.29
CA TYR A 18 -1.28 -16.06 8.32
C TYR A 18 -1.70 -15.17 9.49
N PRO A 19 -1.49 -15.63 10.75
CA PRO A 19 -1.93 -14.87 11.94
C PRO A 19 -1.24 -13.51 12.06
N ASP A 20 0.01 -13.42 11.56
CA ASP A 20 0.84 -12.22 11.67
C ASP A 20 0.85 -11.37 10.40
N ALA A 21 -0.11 -11.58 9.48
CA ALA A 21 -0.12 -10.85 8.22
C ALA A 21 -0.30 -9.33 8.45
N HIS A 22 0.64 -8.57 7.94
CA HIS A 22 0.71 -7.12 8.08
C HIS A 22 1.34 -6.47 6.84
N CYS A 23 1.42 -5.15 6.83
CA CYS A 23 2.19 -4.40 5.84
C CYS A 23 3.68 -4.71 5.98
N GLU A 24 4.33 -5.17 4.90
CA GLU A 24 5.76 -5.53 4.92
C GLU A 24 6.71 -4.34 4.68
N LEU A 25 6.18 -3.11 4.53
CA LEU A 25 6.99 -1.90 4.55
C LEU A 25 7.35 -1.53 5.99
N ASP A 26 8.62 -1.16 6.22
CA ASP A 26 9.09 -0.71 7.53
C ASP A 26 8.71 0.76 7.74
N PHE A 27 7.99 1.06 8.82
CA PHE A 27 7.59 2.42 9.19
C PHE A 27 7.28 2.54 10.70
N GLU A 28 7.45 3.74 11.24
CA GLU A 28 7.19 4.07 12.65
C GLU A 28 6.04 5.09 12.80
N ASN A 29 5.70 5.79 11.71
CA ASN A 29 4.69 6.86 11.71
C ASN A 29 4.01 6.99 10.33
N PRO A 30 2.90 7.77 10.24
CA PRO A 30 2.13 7.94 9.00
C PRO A 30 2.95 8.49 7.84
N LEU A 31 3.85 9.44 8.09
CA LEU A 31 4.69 10.04 7.05
C LEU A 31 5.64 9.00 6.44
N GLN A 32 6.27 8.18 7.27
CA GLN A 32 7.16 7.13 6.81
C GLN A 32 6.40 6.11 5.95
N LEU A 33 5.19 5.68 6.35
CA LEU A 33 4.39 4.77 5.53
C LEU A 33 3.97 5.40 4.21
N LEU A 34 3.56 6.68 4.22
CA LEU A 34 3.18 7.39 3.00
C LEU A 34 4.35 7.43 2.00
N VAL A 35 5.53 7.87 2.46
CA VAL A 35 6.75 7.93 1.64
C VAL A 35 7.17 6.54 1.15
N ALA A 36 7.20 5.54 2.03
CA ALA A 36 7.52 4.15 1.65
C ALA A 36 6.55 3.60 0.60
N THR A 37 5.26 3.91 0.72
CA THR A 37 4.24 3.46 -0.24
C THR A 37 4.41 4.16 -1.60
N ILE A 38 4.76 5.45 -1.65
CA ILE A 38 5.11 6.12 -2.91
C ILE A 38 6.34 5.45 -3.55
N LEU A 39 7.35 5.10 -2.75
CA LEU A 39 8.55 4.42 -3.24
C LEU A 39 8.28 2.98 -3.70
N SER A 40 7.26 2.30 -3.18
CA SER A 40 6.94 0.90 -3.52
C SER A 40 6.32 0.73 -4.91
N ALA A 41 5.94 1.81 -5.60
CA ALA A 41 5.45 1.74 -6.97
C ALA A 41 6.49 1.08 -7.89
N GLN A 42 6.17 -0.10 -8.45
CA GLN A 42 7.05 -0.92 -9.29
C GLN A 42 8.42 -1.21 -8.62
N CYS A 43 8.43 -1.39 -7.30
CA CYS A 43 9.60 -1.74 -6.52
C CYS A 43 9.21 -2.75 -5.43
N THR A 44 10.13 -3.66 -5.08
CA THR A 44 9.87 -4.62 -4.01
C THR A 44 9.97 -3.97 -2.63
N ASP A 45 9.12 -4.39 -1.68
CA ASP A 45 9.14 -3.86 -0.31
C ASP A 45 10.53 -4.04 0.34
N LYS A 46 11.18 -5.17 0.09
CA LYS A 46 12.57 -5.41 0.55
C LYS A 46 13.54 -4.31 0.07
N ARG A 47 13.43 -3.89 -1.19
CA ARG A 47 14.27 -2.81 -1.73
C ARG A 47 13.90 -1.47 -1.12
N VAL A 48 12.60 -1.19 -0.97
CA VAL A 48 12.12 0.03 -0.32
C VAL A 48 12.64 0.10 1.11
N ASN A 49 12.51 -0.97 1.90
CA ASN A 49 12.98 -1.01 3.28
C ASN A 49 14.50 -0.77 3.42
N LEU A 50 15.30 -1.27 2.47
CA LEU A 50 16.73 -0.95 2.45
C LEU A 50 17.02 0.54 2.23
N VAL A 51 16.25 1.17 1.34
CA VAL A 51 16.40 2.60 1.01
C VAL A 51 15.89 3.50 2.13
N THR A 52 14.75 3.16 2.70
CA THR A 52 14.10 3.99 3.72
C THR A 52 14.87 4.05 5.03
N LYS A 53 15.70 3.06 5.34
CA LYS A 53 16.60 3.12 6.52
C LYS A 53 17.44 4.39 6.56
N GLU A 54 18.08 4.74 5.46
CA GLU A 54 18.89 5.96 5.38
C GLU A 54 18.03 7.19 5.15
N LEU A 55 17.00 7.06 4.29
CA LEU A 55 16.10 8.17 3.97
C LEU A 55 15.42 8.73 5.22
N PHE A 56 14.90 7.88 6.11
CA PHE A 56 14.22 8.28 7.34
C PHE A 56 15.15 8.84 8.42
N ARG A 57 16.47 8.58 8.32
CA ARG A 57 17.49 9.23 9.16
C ARG A 57 17.77 10.66 8.71
N VAL A 58 17.75 10.87 7.39
CA VAL A 58 18.02 12.19 6.77
C VAL A 58 16.80 13.10 6.81
N CYS A 59 15.62 12.56 6.49
CA CYS A 59 14.35 13.31 6.47
C CYS A 59 13.40 12.71 7.51
N ARG A 60 13.13 13.45 8.58
CA ARG A 60 12.29 13.01 9.72
C ARG A 60 10.90 13.63 9.68
N THR A 61 10.77 14.81 9.07
CA THR A 61 9.54 15.60 9.00
C THR A 61 9.17 15.87 7.55
N ALA A 62 7.90 16.21 7.29
CA ALA A 62 7.47 16.63 5.96
C ALA A 62 8.26 17.86 5.46
N ARG A 63 8.66 18.76 6.35
CA ARG A 63 9.49 19.92 6.02
C ARG A 63 10.85 19.49 5.50
N ASP A 64 11.49 18.49 6.12
CA ASP A 64 12.80 18.00 5.65
C ASP A 64 12.73 17.50 4.21
N TYR A 65 11.66 16.78 3.85
CA TYR A 65 11.44 16.33 2.47
C TYR A 65 11.12 17.48 1.51
N ALA A 66 10.40 18.49 1.96
CA ALA A 66 10.05 19.64 1.14
C ALA A 66 11.29 20.51 0.82
N GLU A 67 12.22 20.64 1.76
CA GLU A 67 13.38 21.53 1.71
C GLU A 67 14.67 20.85 1.26
N ILE A 68 14.76 19.52 1.25
CA ILE A 68 15.97 18.80 0.81
C ILE A 68 16.30 19.13 -0.65
N ALA A 69 17.59 19.30 -0.96
CA ALA A 69 18.02 19.49 -2.34
C ALA A 69 17.55 18.32 -3.23
N PRO A 70 16.88 18.59 -4.38
CA PRO A 70 16.32 17.54 -5.24
C PRO A 70 17.34 16.45 -5.63
N ALA A 71 18.55 16.83 -6.00
CA ALA A 71 19.61 15.90 -6.35
C ALA A 71 20.00 14.96 -5.18
N LYS A 72 19.93 15.46 -3.93
CA LYS A 72 20.21 14.65 -2.75
C LYS A 72 19.08 13.63 -2.50
N LEU A 73 17.83 14.04 -2.63
CA LEU A 73 16.68 13.14 -2.51
C LEU A 73 16.70 12.08 -3.61
N GLU A 74 16.93 12.47 -4.86
CA GLU A 74 17.06 11.55 -6.00
C GLU A 74 18.13 10.48 -5.75
N LYS A 75 19.30 10.89 -5.24
CA LYS A 75 20.39 9.97 -4.90
C LYS A 75 19.98 8.96 -3.82
N LEU A 76 19.29 9.41 -2.77
CA LEU A 76 18.83 8.55 -1.68
C LEU A 76 17.82 7.49 -2.17
N VAL A 77 16.93 7.82 -3.11
CA VAL A 77 15.88 6.92 -3.58
C VAL A 77 16.20 6.23 -4.91
N GLN A 78 17.39 6.43 -5.47
CA GLN A 78 17.78 6.00 -6.83
C GLN A 78 17.51 4.53 -7.10
N SER A 79 17.81 3.65 -6.15
CA SER A 79 17.68 2.21 -6.35
C SER A 79 16.24 1.68 -6.31
N THR A 80 15.23 2.55 -6.11
CA THR A 80 13.81 2.16 -6.14
C THR A 80 13.19 2.17 -7.55
N GLY A 81 13.95 2.59 -8.57
CA GLY A 81 13.44 2.78 -9.94
C GLY A 81 12.53 4.01 -10.08
N PHE A 82 12.42 4.57 -11.27
CA PHE A 82 11.64 5.80 -11.52
C PHE A 82 11.93 6.93 -10.51
N PHE A 83 13.12 6.95 -9.97
CA PHE A 83 13.52 7.72 -8.80
C PHE A 83 13.29 9.22 -8.94
N ARG A 84 13.50 9.81 -10.13
CA ARG A 84 13.27 11.25 -10.37
C ARG A 84 11.79 11.63 -10.20
N ALA A 85 10.89 10.80 -10.74
CA ALA A 85 9.46 11.03 -10.60
C ALA A 85 9.00 10.81 -9.15
N LYS A 86 9.52 9.77 -8.48
CA LYS A 86 9.24 9.49 -7.07
C LYS A 86 9.75 10.61 -6.16
N ALA A 87 10.98 11.08 -6.36
CA ALA A 87 11.56 12.18 -5.59
C ALA A 87 10.72 13.47 -5.74
N ARG A 88 10.34 13.85 -6.97
CA ARG A 88 9.46 15.00 -7.21
C ARG A 88 8.10 14.84 -6.53
N ASN A 89 7.49 13.66 -6.63
CA ASN A 89 6.20 13.39 -5.99
C ASN A 89 6.29 13.47 -4.47
N ILE A 90 7.31 12.88 -3.86
CA ILE A 90 7.54 12.95 -2.41
C ILE A 90 7.74 14.42 -1.98
N GLN A 91 8.56 15.17 -2.70
CA GLN A 91 8.83 16.56 -2.39
C GLN A 91 7.57 17.42 -2.48
N ALA A 92 6.80 17.30 -3.56
CA ALA A 92 5.54 18.01 -3.75
C ALA A 92 4.45 17.57 -2.74
N CYS A 93 4.36 16.28 -2.46
CA CYS A 93 3.49 15.73 -1.43
C CYS A 93 3.79 16.37 -0.07
N CYS A 94 5.05 16.33 0.36
CA CYS A 94 5.47 16.86 1.66
C CYS A 94 5.35 18.39 1.73
N ALA A 95 5.60 19.11 0.65
CA ALA A 95 5.33 20.55 0.58
C ALA A 95 3.84 20.86 0.79
N ALA A 96 2.93 20.07 0.18
CA ALA A 96 1.49 20.21 0.38
C ALA A 96 1.09 19.86 1.83
N LEU A 97 1.69 18.83 2.44
CA LEU A 97 1.48 18.51 3.87
C LEU A 97 1.85 19.71 4.76
N VAL A 98 2.99 20.32 4.52
CA VAL A 98 3.42 21.51 5.30
C VAL A 98 2.48 22.68 5.09
N ALA A 99 2.07 22.94 3.84
CA ALA A 99 1.25 24.10 3.50
C ALA A 99 -0.20 23.99 3.99
N HIS A 100 -0.79 22.79 3.97
CA HIS A 100 -2.23 22.60 4.14
C HIS A 100 -2.61 21.71 5.33
N HIS A 101 -1.67 20.97 5.90
CA HIS A 101 -1.93 19.98 6.95
C HIS A 101 -0.98 20.10 8.15
N GLY A 102 -0.30 21.25 8.31
CA GLY A 102 0.63 21.45 9.43
C GLY A 102 1.85 20.52 9.45
N GLY A 103 2.11 19.82 8.35
CA GLY A 103 3.17 18.82 8.24
C GLY A 103 2.73 17.38 8.55
N ASP A 104 1.48 17.20 8.98
CA ASP A 104 0.92 15.88 9.31
C ASP A 104 0.24 15.22 8.11
N VAL A 105 0.17 13.90 8.13
CA VAL A 105 -0.54 13.12 7.11
C VAL A 105 -2.05 13.12 7.44
N PRO A 106 -2.92 13.59 6.53
CA PRO A 106 -4.35 13.62 6.77
C PRO A 106 -4.96 12.20 6.82
N ASN A 107 -6.05 12.04 7.56
CA ASN A 107 -6.74 10.77 7.75
C ASN A 107 -8.04 10.65 6.91
N SER A 108 -8.08 11.26 5.74
CA SER A 108 -9.21 11.15 4.82
C SER A 108 -8.77 10.76 3.42
N MET A 109 -9.60 9.99 2.73
CA MET A 109 -9.36 9.55 1.34
C MET A 109 -9.20 10.74 0.40
N GLU A 110 -10.07 11.75 0.54
CA GLU A 110 -10.08 12.95 -0.28
C GLU A 110 -8.77 13.74 -0.13
N ALA A 111 -8.38 14.05 1.10
CA ALA A 111 -7.17 14.82 1.37
C ALA A 111 -5.90 14.05 0.94
N LEU A 112 -5.84 12.74 1.16
CA LEU A 112 -4.71 11.92 0.72
C LEU A 112 -4.59 11.86 -0.80
N THR A 113 -5.69 11.64 -1.52
CA THR A 113 -5.66 11.54 -2.98
C THR A 113 -5.43 12.86 -3.70
N ALA A 114 -5.56 13.99 -3.01
CA ALA A 114 -5.15 15.31 -3.50
C ALA A 114 -3.62 15.52 -3.48
N LEU A 115 -2.87 14.68 -2.73
CA LEU A 115 -1.41 14.79 -2.63
C LEU A 115 -0.71 14.20 -3.86
N ALA A 116 0.41 14.82 -4.26
CA ALA A 116 1.21 14.35 -5.38
C ALA A 116 1.72 12.90 -5.19
N GLY A 117 1.52 12.06 -6.19
CA GLY A 117 1.95 10.65 -6.14
C GLY A 117 1.08 9.74 -5.27
N VAL A 118 -0.03 10.23 -4.73
CA VAL A 118 -0.94 9.47 -3.88
C VAL A 118 -2.23 9.15 -4.63
N GLY A 119 -2.33 7.94 -5.13
CA GLY A 119 -3.59 7.42 -5.69
C GLY A 119 -4.43 6.71 -4.63
N ARG A 120 -5.66 6.28 -4.99
CA ARG A 120 -6.59 5.57 -4.11
C ARG A 120 -5.95 4.36 -3.41
N LYS A 121 -5.13 3.58 -4.13
CA LYS A 121 -4.42 2.44 -3.55
C LYS A 121 -3.47 2.86 -2.42
N THR A 122 -2.65 3.89 -2.65
CA THR A 122 -1.73 4.44 -1.65
C THR A 122 -2.49 4.98 -0.44
N ALA A 123 -3.58 5.71 -0.67
CA ALA A 123 -4.44 6.23 0.39
C ALA A 123 -5.04 5.09 1.23
N ASN A 124 -5.56 4.02 0.61
CA ASN A 124 -6.06 2.85 1.33
C ASN A 124 -4.98 2.16 2.18
N VAL A 125 -3.73 2.06 1.69
CA VAL A 125 -2.61 1.51 2.47
C VAL A 125 -2.37 2.36 3.72
N VAL A 126 -2.29 3.67 3.58
CA VAL A 126 -2.03 4.58 4.70
C VAL A 126 -3.21 4.57 5.70
N LEU A 127 -4.45 4.76 5.22
CA LEU A 127 -5.64 4.79 6.06
C LEU A 127 -5.80 3.49 6.86
N GLY A 128 -5.67 2.34 6.20
CA GLY A 128 -5.88 1.04 6.84
C GLY A 128 -4.78 0.67 7.84
N ASN A 129 -3.51 0.97 7.55
CA ASN A 129 -2.40 0.49 8.38
C ASN A 129 -2.00 1.44 9.52
N VAL A 130 -2.29 2.74 9.39
CA VAL A 130 -1.89 3.73 10.40
C VAL A 130 -3.07 4.26 11.18
N PHE A 131 -4.18 4.54 10.48
CA PHE A 131 -5.35 5.15 11.11
C PHE A 131 -6.44 4.14 11.47
N GLY A 132 -6.30 2.87 11.06
CA GLY A 132 -7.34 1.84 11.26
C GLY A 132 -8.63 2.11 10.47
N LEU A 133 -8.55 2.97 9.44
CA LEU A 133 -9.69 3.38 8.63
C LEU A 133 -9.73 2.56 7.33
N SER A 134 -10.60 1.56 7.30
CA SER A 134 -10.82 0.73 6.11
C SER A 134 -11.79 1.44 5.15
N GLU A 135 -11.23 2.15 4.16
CA GLU A 135 -11.98 2.86 3.10
C GLU A 135 -12.05 2.07 1.78
N GLY A 136 -11.32 0.96 1.69
CA GLY A 136 -11.33 0.05 0.55
C GLY A 136 -10.39 -1.12 0.71
N VAL A 137 -10.51 -2.09 -0.19
CA VAL A 137 -9.60 -3.24 -0.29
C VAL A 137 -8.44 -2.86 -1.20
N VAL A 138 -7.21 -2.97 -0.70
CA VAL A 138 -6.00 -2.72 -1.50
C VAL A 138 -5.83 -3.84 -2.53
N VAL A 139 -5.95 -3.50 -3.83
CA VAL A 139 -5.81 -4.46 -4.93
C VAL A 139 -4.48 -4.24 -5.64
N ASP A 140 -3.49 -5.06 -5.27
CA ASP A 140 -2.24 -5.18 -6.00
C ASP A 140 -2.28 -6.36 -6.99
N THR A 141 -1.17 -6.68 -7.63
CA THR A 141 -1.08 -7.80 -8.58
C THR A 141 -1.34 -9.17 -7.94
N HIS A 142 -1.02 -9.37 -6.66
CA HIS A 142 -1.31 -10.60 -5.92
C HIS A 142 -2.79 -10.72 -5.60
N VAL A 143 -3.39 -9.65 -5.06
CA VAL A 143 -4.82 -9.60 -4.75
C VAL A 143 -5.64 -9.77 -6.03
N GLN A 144 -5.30 -9.07 -7.11
CA GLN A 144 -5.96 -9.22 -8.40
C GLN A 144 -5.93 -10.67 -8.90
N ARG A 145 -4.75 -11.27 -8.98
CA ARG A 145 -4.56 -12.64 -9.46
C ARG A 145 -5.31 -13.66 -8.58
N LEU A 146 -5.15 -13.56 -7.27
CA LEU A 146 -5.74 -14.53 -6.35
C LEU A 146 -7.26 -14.37 -6.25
N SER A 147 -7.80 -13.16 -6.24
CA SER A 147 -9.25 -12.93 -6.23
C SER A 147 -9.93 -13.52 -7.47
N THR A 148 -9.26 -13.45 -8.63
CA THR A 148 -9.76 -14.10 -9.85
C THR A 148 -9.69 -15.62 -9.75
N ARG A 149 -8.55 -16.20 -9.31
CA ARG A 149 -8.38 -17.66 -9.15
C ARG A 149 -9.33 -18.26 -8.12
N LEU A 150 -9.58 -17.55 -7.04
CA LEU A 150 -10.51 -17.94 -5.99
C LEU A 150 -11.98 -17.73 -6.41
N GLY A 151 -12.23 -17.18 -7.60
CA GLY A 151 -13.56 -16.94 -8.12
C GLY A 151 -14.34 -15.90 -7.33
N LEU A 152 -13.66 -14.95 -6.67
CA LEU A 152 -14.29 -13.84 -5.94
C LEU A 152 -14.74 -12.73 -6.89
N THR A 153 -14.05 -12.58 -8.02
CA THR A 153 -14.37 -11.60 -9.06
C THR A 153 -14.17 -12.17 -10.46
N LYS A 154 -14.87 -11.60 -11.44
CA LYS A 154 -14.62 -11.79 -12.89
C LYS A 154 -14.04 -10.54 -13.53
N ASN A 155 -13.90 -9.46 -12.76
CA ASN A 155 -13.37 -8.20 -13.23
C ASN A 155 -11.84 -8.25 -13.35
N LYS A 156 -11.29 -7.37 -14.22
CA LYS A 156 -9.86 -7.33 -14.53
C LYS A 156 -9.15 -6.05 -14.06
N THR A 157 -9.90 -4.99 -13.74
CA THR A 157 -9.31 -3.73 -13.29
C THR A 157 -9.34 -3.64 -11.77
N PRO A 158 -8.29 -3.10 -11.13
CA PRO A 158 -8.19 -3.00 -9.68
C PRO A 158 -9.43 -2.37 -9.03
N GLU A 159 -9.96 -1.28 -9.60
CA GLU A 159 -11.12 -0.55 -9.05
C GLU A 159 -12.42 -1.37 -9.09
N LYS A 160 -12.57 -2.21 -10.12
CA LYS A 160 -13.74 -3.10 -10.21
C LYS A 160 -13.60 -4.29 -9.27
N ILE A 161 -12.38 -4.81 -9.11
CA ILE A 161 -12.06 -5.88 -8.17
C ILE A 161 -12.28 -5.40 -6.73
N GLU A 162 -11.75 -4.22 -6.38
CA GLU A 162 -11.97 -3.58 -5.09
C GLU A 162 -13.46 -3.53 -4.74
N ARG A 163 -14.29 -3.01 -5.67
CA ARG A 163 -15.75 -2.94 -5.49
C ARG A 163 -16.42 -4.30 -5.31
N ASP A 164 -15.96 -5.33 -6.02
CA ASP A 164 -16.49 -6.69 -5.85
C ASP A 164 -16.14 -7.23 -4.47
N LEU A 165 -14.88 -7.06 -4.03
CA LEU A 165 -14.40 -7.54 -2.74
C LEU A 165 -15.09 -6.81 -1.57
N MET A 166 -15.26 -5.50 -1.67
CA MET A 166 -15.98 -4.71 -0.66
C MET A 166 -17.43 -5.15 -0.44
N LYS A 167 -18.08 -5.69 -1.48
CA LYS A 167 -19.43 -6.26 -1.37
C LYS A 167 -19.48 -7.65 -0.73
N LEU A 168 -18.37 -8.38 -0.78
CA LEU A 168 -18.27 -9.76 -0.30
C LEU A 168 -17.71 -9.86 1.12
N LEU A 169 -16.90 -8.88 1.53
CA LEU A 169 -16.16 -8.90 2.77
C LEU A 169 -16.75 -7.92 3.79
N PRO A 170 -16.84 -8.27 5.07
CA PRO A 170 -17.09 -7.31 6.13
C PRO A 170 -15.99 -6.23 6.15
N ARG A 171 -16.39 -4.98 6.44
CA ARG A 171 -15.49 -3.80 6.35
C ARG A 171 -14.24 -3.92 7.22
N GLU A 172 -14.37 -4.50 8.38
CA GLU A 172 -13.27 -4.73 9.34
C GLU A 172 -12.14 -5.60 8.77
N PHE A 173 -12.43 -6.43 7.75
CA PHE A 173 -11.42 -7.30 7.13
C PHE A 173 -10.79 -6.73 5.86
N TRP A 174 -11.23 -5.59 5.32
CA TRP A 174 -10.75 -5.09 4.03
C TRP A 174 -9.23 -4.91 3.98
N THR A 175 -8.64 -4.31 5.01
CA THR A 175 -7.18 -4.13 5.11
C THR A 175 -6.46 -5.47 5.30
N LEU A 176 -6.91 -6.28 6.27
CA LEU A 176 -6.29 -7.58 6.56
C LEU A 176 -6.41 -8.56 5.41
N PHE A 177 -7.55 -8.60 4.72
CA PHE A 177 -7.75 -9.47 3.57
C PHE A 177 -6.74 -9.21 2.46
N SER A 178 -6.41 -7.94 2.22
CA SER A 178 -5.35 -7.56 1.30
C SER A 178 -4.00 -8.14 1.73
N HIS A 179 -3.64 -8.00 3.02
CA HIS A 179 -2.39 -8.56 3.56
C HIS A 179 -2.35 -10.08 3.47
N TRP A 180 -3.41 -10.78 3.82
CA TRP A 180 -3.47 -12.24 3.69
C TRP A 180 -3.24 -12.71 2.26
N LEU A 181 -3.88 -12.07 1.27
CA LEU A 181 -3.69 -12.45 -0.13
C LEU A 181 -2.29 -12.06 -0.65
N ILE A 182 -1.74 -10.93 -0.25
CA ILE A 182 -0.37 -10.54 -0.60
C ILE A 182 0.62 -11.56 -0.04
N TRP A 183 0.50 -11.91 1.24
CA TRP A 183 1.36 -12.89 1.89
C TRP A 183 1.24 -14.27 1.25
N HIS A 184 0.02 -14.73 0.99
CA HIS A 184 -0.21 -15.98 0.28
C HIS A 184 0.41 -15.96 -1.11
N GLY A 185 0.19 -14.90 -1.86
CA GLY A 185 0.71 -14.75 -3.21
C GLY A 185 2.24 -14.68 -3.29
N ARG A 186 2.91 -14.11 -2.29
CA ARG A 186 4.37 -14.04 -2.20
C ARG A 186 4.99 -15.36 -1.75
N ARG A 187 4.39 -16.05 -0.79
CA ARG A 187 4.97 -17.24 -0.15
C ARG A 187 4.62 -18.55 -0.85
N ARG A 188 3.41 -18.66 -1.43
CA ARG A 188 2.92 -19.88 -2.08
C ARG A 188 2.51 -19.73 -3.55
N GLY A 189 2.38 -18.50 -4.04
CA GLY A 189 1.87 -18.21 -5.37
C GLY A 189 2.83 -18.47 -6.53
N PHE A 190 4.07 -18.90 -6.28
CA PHE A 190 5.04 -19.30 -7.29
C PHE A 190 5.16 -20.82 -7.46
N ALA A 191 4.50 -21.62 -6.65
CA ALA A 191 4.35 -23.02 -6.99
C ALA A 191 3.50 -23.10 -8.26
N SER A 192 4.17 -23.24 -9.41
CA SER A 192 3.54 -23.63 -10.66
C SER A 192 2.69 -24.85 -10.35
N LEU A 193 1.37 -24.74 -10.54
CA LEU A 193 0.56 -25.93 -10.67
C LEU A 193 1.14 -26.70 -11.87
N PRO A 194 1.48 -27.97 -11.72
CA PRO A 194 1.78 -28.79 -12.88
C PRO A 194 0.60 -28.70 -13.83
N GLY A 195 0.91 -28.49 -15.13
CA GLY A 195 -0.08 -28.36 -16.21
C GLY A 195 -0.95 -29.60 -16.35
#